data_753f50f883c8447c17fb8e4e92cea6a7
#
_entry.id   753f50f883c8447c17fb8e4e92cea6a7
#
_cell.length_a   1.000
_cell.length_b   1.000
_cell.length_c   1.000
_cell.angle_alpha   90.00
_cell.angle_beta   90.00
_cell.angle_gamma   90.00
#
_symmetry.space_group_name_H-M   'P 1'
#
loop_
_entity.id
_entity.type
_entity.pdbx_description
1 polymer ?
#
loop_
_entity_poly.entity_id
_entity_poly.type
_entity_poly.pdbx_seq_one_letter_code
_entity_poly.pdbx_strand_id
1 'polypeptide(L)'
;MLARVIARASRAKLVDEVIVATTTDPSDEPIAEYCETMGIACFRGDLYDVLDRYYQAAKASGANVVVRLTADCPFIDPEEIDRTITHFHLTCADFTANRLPPPFRRTTAVGMDTEVVSFAALERAWHEAAEPFEREHVMPYLYDMPGRFKISVADWEKDLSHLRFTVDTPVDLEVANLVYAQFNDRDDFTLQDLLAANAQHPQWQAQLAGVKHKDLFEVDHRAKKLDIGQTAERNEPPHDSQ
;
A
#
# COMPACT_ATOMS: atom_id res chain seq x y z
N MET A 1 6.30 3.22 -13.31
CA MET A 1 5.68 2.36 -12.27
C MET A 1 4.41 2.97 -11.70
N LEU A 2 4.45 4.10 -11.01
CA LEU A 2 3.27 4.72 -10.38
C LEU A 2 2.04 4.80 -11.29
N ALA A 3 2.21 5.22 -12.54
CA ALA A 3 1.13 5.26 -13.54
C ALA A 3 0.41 3.92 -13.70
N ARG A 4 1.15 2.79 -13.70
CA ARG A 4 0.58 1.44 -13.79
C ARG A 4 -0.24 1.09 -12.56
N VAL A 5 0.29 1.40 -11.36
CA VAL A 5 -0.45 1.17 -10.09
C VAL A 5 -1.76 1.94 -10.08
N ILE A 6 -1.72 3.23 -10.43
CA ILE A 6 -2.91 4.08 -10.50
C ILE A 6 -3.92 3.53 -11.51
N ALA A 7 -3.47 3.24 -12.75
CA ALA A 7 -4.33 2.73 -13.81
C ALA A 7 -5.01 1.42 -13.41
N ARG A 8 -4.30 0.52 -12.74
CA ARG A 8 -4.83 -0.77 -12.27
C ARG A 8 -5.73 -0.60 -11.06
N ALA A 9 -5.34 0.16 -10.03
CA ALA A 9 -6.17 0.43 -8.87
C ALA A 9 -7.50 1.10 -9.23
N SER A 10 -7.49 2.03 -10.18
CA SER A 10 -8.71 2.71 -10.68
C SER A 10 -9.68 1.79 -11.43
N ARG A 11 -9.31 0.54 -11.72
CA ARG A 11 -10.18 -0.46 -12.35
C ARG A 11 -10.92 -1.31 -11.32
N ALA A 12 -10.54 -1.27 -10.05
CA ALA A 12 -11.26 -1.93 -8.98
C ALA A 12 -12.67 -1.31 -8.83
N LYS A 13 -13.68 -2.15 -8.72
CA LYS A 13 -15.10 -1.74 -8.76
C LYS A 13 -15.60 -1.18 -7.44
N LEU A 14 -14.90 -1.51 -6.35
CA LEU A 14 -15.24 -1.09 -4.99
C LEU A 14 -14.36 0.07 -4.50
N VAL A 15 -13.53 0.63 -5.38
CA VAL A 15 -12.72 1.83 -5.12
C VAL A 15 -13.42 3.04 -5.72
N ASP A 16 -13.75 4.02 -4.89
CA ASP A 16 -14.40 5.26 -5.32
C ASP A 16 -13.39 6.27 -5.87
N GLU A 17 -12.20 6.34 -5.27
CA GLU A 17 -11.16 7.30 -5.63
C GLU A 17 -9.76 6.72 -5.37
N VAL A 18 -8.79 7.07 -6.23
CA VAL A 18 -7.38 6.79 -6.04
C VAL A 18 -6.63 8.08 -5.74
N ILE A 19 -5.93 8.11 -4.60
CA ILE A 19 -5.17 9.26 -4.13
C ILE A 19 -3.70 8.86 -4.02
N VAL A 20 -2.81 9.67 -4.56
CA VAL A 20 -1.35 9.51 -4.37
C VAL A 20 -0.93 10.24 -3.10
N ALA A 21 -0.36 9.53 -2.13
CA ALA A 21 0.19 10.10 -0.90
C ALA A 21 1.73 10.12 -1.00
N THR A 22 2.29 11.25 -1.41
CA THR A 22 3.74 11.44 -1.61
C THR A 22 4.33 12.45 -0.62
N THR A 23 5.59 12.81 -0.80
CA THR A 23 6.28 13.70 0.15
C THR A 23 6.34 15.15 -0.35
N THR A 24 6.69 16.05 0.57
CA THR A 24 7.05 17.45 0.24
C THR A 24 8.51 17.58 -0.18
N ASP A 25 9.29 16.49 -0.20
CA ASP A 25 10.68 16.52 -0.65
C ASP A 25 10.74 16.92 -2.14
N PRO A 26 11.71 17.76 -2.55
CA PRO A 26 11.86 18.16 -3.95
C PRO A 26 12.06 17.00 -4.93
N SER A 27 12.57 15.85 -4.49
CA SER A 27 12.70 14.65 -5.33
C SER A 27 11.36 14.08 -5.79
N ASP A 28 10.26 14.38 -5.07
CA ASP A 28 8.91 13.93 -5.39
C ASP A 28 8.10 14.95 -6.23
N GLU A 29 8.71 16.10 -6.60
CA GLU A 29 8.05 17.07 -7.49
C GLU A 29 7.55 16.44 -8.79
N PRO A 30 8.31 15.56 -9.49
CA PRO A 30 7.82 14.90 -10.70
C PRO A 30 6.58 14.03 -10.47
N ILE A 31 6.38 13.50 -9.26
CA ILE A 31 5.17 12.74 -8.89
C ILE A 31 3.97 13.70 -8.78
N ALA A 32 4.15 14.83 -8.11
CA ALA A 32 3.10 15.84 -7.96
C ALA A 32 2.68 16.43 -9.31
N GLU A 33 3.65 16.80 -10.16
CA GLU A 33 3.40 17.30 -11.52
C GLU A 33 2.67 16.27 -12.40
N TYR A 34 3.05 14.98 -12.27
CA TYR A 34 2.34 13.90 -12.95
C TYR A 34 0.89 13.80 -12.51
N CYS A 35 0.64 13.83 -11.19
CA CYS A 35 -0.72 13.78 -10.64
C CYS A 35 -1.57 14.95 -11.11
N GLU A 36 -1.03 16.18 -11.08
CA GLU A 36 -1.70 17.38 -11.57
C GLU A 36 -2.06 17.25 -13.06
N THR A 37 -1.09 16.85 -13.88
CA THR A 37 -1.28 16.67 -15.33
C THR A 37 -2.37 15.65 -15.65
N MET A 38 -2.43 14.57 -14.86
CA MET A 38 -3.39 13.48 -15.07
C MET A 38 -4.71 13.68 -14.33
N GLY A 39 -4.88 14.76 -13.56
CA GLY A 39 -6.06 15.01 -12.75
C GLY A 39 -6.26 14.01 -11.61
N ILE A 40 -5.17 13.49 -11.04
CA ILE A 40 -5.17 12.53 -9.95
C ILE A 40 -5.00 13.29 -8.63
N ALA A 41 -5.87 13.00 -7.65
CA ALA A 41 -5.73 13.56 -6.31
C ALA A 41 -4.36 13.21 -5.70
N CYS A 42 -3.67 14.21 -5.16
CA CYS A 42 -2.33 14.05 -4.61
C CYS A 42 -2.24 14.78 -3.26
N PHE A 43 -1.86 14.04 -2.22
CA PHE A 43 -1.52 14.59 -0.91
C PHE A 43 0.00 14.55 -0.73
N ARG A 44 0.57 15.65 -0.20
CA ARG A 44 2.01 15.75 0.09
C ARG A 44 2.24 16.00 1.57
N GLY A 45 3.11 15.23 2.21
CA GLY A 45 3.41 15.35 3.63
C GLY A 45 4.86 15.01 3.98
N ASP A 46 5.10 14.71 5.25
CA ASP A 46 6.45 14.38 5.76
C ASP A 46 7.02 13.13 5.10
N LEU A 47 8.33 13.12 4.85
CA LEU A 47 9.04 12.01 4.21
C LEU A 47 9.01 10.73 5.08
N TYR A 48 9.17 10.89 6.40
CA TYR A 48 9.34 9.78 7.34
C TYR A 48 8.03 9.36 8.02
N ASP A 49 6.97 10.16 7.90
CA ASP A 49 5.68 9.89 8.52
C ASP A 49 4.64 9.49 7.46
N VAL A 50 4.76 8.25 6.98
CA VAL A 50 3.84 7.70 5.97
C VAL A 50 2.44 7.56 6.54
N LEU A 51 2.30 7.19 7.82
CA LEU A 51 1.00 7.07 8.48
C LEU A 51 0.27 8.41 8.52
N ASP A 52 0.98 9.53 8.80
CA ASP A 52 0.38 10.86 8.73
C ASP A 52 -0.11 11.18 7.32
N ARG A 53 0.68 10.86 6.29
CA ARG A 53 0.26 11.08 4.89
C ARG A 53 -1.03 10.33 4.54
N TYR A 54 -1.16 9.07 4.96
CA TYR A 54 -2.37 8.29 4.75
C TYR A 54 -3.57 8.84 5.53
N TYR A 55 -3.37 9.19 6.81
CA TYR A 55 -4.43 9.79 7.63
C TYR A 55 -4.93 11.11 7.05
N GLN A 56 -4.03 12.03 6.73
CA GLN A 56 -4.42 13.35 6.22
C GLN A 56 -5.08 13.27 4.83
N ALA A 57 -4.56 12.42 3.94
CA ALA A 57 -5.19 12.17 2.64
C ALA A 57 -6.61 11.61 2.79
N ALA A 58 -6.79 10.59 3.64
CA ALA A 58 -8.09 10.01 3.92
C ALA A 58 -9.07 10.99 4.58
N LYS A 59 -8.59 11.81 5.52
CA LYS A 59 -9.38 12.86 6.17
C LYS A 59 -9.83 13.93 5.17
N ALA A 60 -8.94 14.38 4.30
CA ALA A 60 -9.24 15.40 3.30
C ALA A 60 -10.28 14.93 2.26
N SER A 61 -10.24 13.65 1.88
CA SER A 61 -11.21 13.05 0.96
C SER A 61 -12.53 12.62 1.62
N GLY A 62 -12.60 12.60 2.96
CA GLY A 62 -13.77 12.12 3.70
C GLY A 62 -13.95 10.60 3.59
N ALA A 63 -12.88 9.84 3.37
CA ALA A 63 -12.94 8.40 3.23
C ALA A 63 -13.37 7.71 4.53
N ASN A 64 -14.28 6.74 4.43
CA ASN A 64 -14.68 5.89 5.56
C ASN A 64 -13.83 4.61 5.65
N VAL A 65 -13.33 4.16 4.50
CA VAL A 65 -12.47 2.99 4.34
C VAL A 65 -11.29 3.37 3.48
N VAL A 66 -10.10 2.96 3.86
CA VAL A 66 -8.85 3.26 3.16
C VAL A 66 -8.23 1.94 2.68
N VAL A 67 -7.89 1.90 1.40
CA VAL A 67 -7.09 0.81 0.81
C VAL A 67 -5.66 1.31 0.64
N ARG A 68 -4.70 0.64 1.29
CA ARG A 68 -3.28 0.94 1.12
C ARG A 68 -2.67 0.02 0.07
N LEU A 69 -2.09 0.65 -0.92
CA LEU A 69 -1.23 0.02 -1.94
C LEU A 69 0.12 0.71 -1.94
N THR A 70 1.15 0.03 -2.42
CA THR A 70 2.50 0.61 -2.56
C THR A 70 2.86 0.81 -4.03
N ALA A 71 3.59 1.90 -4.33
CA ALA A 71 3.87 2.33 -5.70
C ALA A 71 4.87 1.44 -6.46
N ASP A 72 5.51 0.52 -5.76
CA ASP A 72 6.43 -0.49 -6.28
C ASP A 72 5.75 -1.78 -6.76
N CYS A 73 4.41 -1.84 -6.67
CA CYS A 73 3.59 -3.00 -7.05
C CYS A 73 2.80 -2.76 -8.36
N PRO A 74 3.48 -2.63 -9.54
CA PRO A 74 2.83 -2.23 -10.79
C PRO A 74 1.86 -3.27 -11.35
N PHE A 75 1.84 -4.48 -10.80
CA PHE A 75 0.97 -5.58 -11.24
C PHE A 75 -0.22 -5.80 -10.32
N ILE A 76 -0.45 -4.91 -9.33
CA ILE A 76 -1.60 -5.04 -8.42
C ILE A 76 -2.88 -5.37 -9.20
N ASP A 77 -3.64 -6.36 -8.72
CA ASP A 77 -4.81 -6.82 -9.45
C ASP A 77 -6.09 -6.16 -8.93
N PRO A 78 -6.91 -5.55 -9.79
CA PRO A 78 -8.17 -4.92 -9.39
C PRO A 78 -9.15 -5.87 -8.70
N GLU A 79 -9.20 -7.14 -9.13
CA GLU A 79 -10.08 -8.14 -8.52
C GLU A 79 -9.58 -8.55 -7.13
N GLU A 80 -8.27 -8.53 -6.90
CA GLU A 80 -7.68 -8.76 -5.59
C GLU A 80 -8.00 -7.62 -4.61
N ILE A 81 -7.97 -6.37 -5.09
CA ILE A 81 -8.42 -5.21 -4.32
C ILE A 81 -9.89 -5.39 -3.92
N ASP A 82 -10.78 -5.65 -4.87
CA ASP A 82 -12.20 -5.85 -4.63
C ASP A 82 -12.47 -7.03 -3.69
N ARG A 83 -11.72 -8.14 -3.83
CA ARG A 83 -11.82 -9.31 -2.96
C ARG A 83 -11.46 -8.97 -1.51
N THR A 84 -10.38 -8.20 -1.31
CA THR A 84 -9.92 -7.81 0.03
C THR A 84 -10.89 -6.83 0.68
N ILE A 85 -11.45 -5.87 -0.07
CA ILE A 85 -12.50 -4.96 0.39
C ILE A 85 -13.76 -5.75 0.77
N THR A 86 -14.17 -6.70 -0.07
CA THR A 86 -15.34 -7.55 0.22
C THR A 86 -15.14 -8.34 1.51
N HIS A 87 -13.97 -8.93 1.70
CA HIS A 87 -13.63 -9.68 2.91
C HIS A 87 -13.64 -8.79 4.16
N PHE A 88 -13.13 -7.56 4.07
CA PHE A 88 -13.18 -6.56 5.11
C PHE A 88 -14.62 -6.30 5.58
N HIS A 89 -15.54 -6.06 4.66
CA HIS A 89 -16.95 -5.81 4.98
C HIS A 89 -17.65 -7.05 5.54
N LEU A 90 -17.43 -8.23 4.96
CA LEU A 90 -18.05 -9.48 5.42
C LEU A 90 -17.62 -9.85 6.84
N THR A 91 -16.38 -9.59 7.20
CA THR A 91 -15.86 -9.88 8.53
C THR A 91 -16.14 -8.78 9.54
N CYS A 92 -16.62 -7.61 9.12
CA CYS A 92 -16.75 -6.41 9.95
C CYS A 92 -15.43 -6.16 10.74
N ALA A 93 -14.30 -6.27 10.07
CA ALA A 93 -12.98 -6.04 10.65
C ALA A 93 -12.67 -4.54 10.74
N ASP A 94 -11.77 -4.18 11.66
CA ASP A 94 -11.15 -2.84 11.68
C ASP A 94 -10.05 -2.75 10.63
N PHE A 95 -9.38 -3.88 10.38
CA PHE A 95 -8.31 -4.02 9.41
C PHE A 95 -8.33 -5.40 8.74
N THR A 96 -8.13 -5.43 7.43
CA THR A 96 -7.99 -6.65 6.63
C THR A 96 -6.81 -6.51 5.68
N ALA A 97 -6.01 -7.56 5.58
CA ALA A 97 -4.97 -7.65 4.57
C ALA A 97 -5.02 -9.01 3.85
N ASN A 98 -4.57 -9.08 2.62
CA ASN A 98 -4.37 -10.36 1.95
C ASN A 98 -3.01 -11.00 2.30
N ARG A 99 -2.21 -10.29 3.09
CA ARG A 99 -0.93 -10.75 3.65
C ARG A 99 -0.60 -10.01 4.93
N LEU A 100 -0.17 -10.72 5.95
CA LEU A 100 0.45 -10.20 7.17
C LEU A 100 1.86 -10.78 7.34
N PRO A 101 2.74 -10.11 8.11
CA PRO A 101 4.06 -10.66 8.43
C PRO A 101 3.95 -11.91 9.32
N PRO A 102 5.03 -12.67 9.51
CA PRO A 102 5.04 -13.79 10.43
C PRO A 102 4.47 -13.39 11.83
N PRO A 103 3.71 -14.28 12.49
CA PRO A 103 3.56 -15.71 12.22
C PRO A 103 2.51 -16.09 11.15
N PHE A 104 1.88 -15.14 10.50
CA PHE A 104 0.90 -15.43 9.46
C PHE A 104 1.58 -15.99 8.21
N ARG A 105 0.91 -16.97 7.59
CA ARG A 105 1.39 -17.53 6.34
C ARG A 105 1.05 -16.61 5.18
N ARG A 106 2.00 -16.34 4.30
CA ARG A 106 1.74 -15.69 3.01
C ARG A 106 1.21 -16.70 2.00
N THR A 107 0.09 -16.40 1.38
CA THR A 107 -0.45 -17.19 0.24
C THR A 107 -0.48 -16.34 -1.04
N THR A 108 -0.47 -15.02 -0.94
CA THR A 108 -0.47 -14.11 -2.10
C THR A 108 0.94 -13.92 -2.67
N ALA A 109 1.02 -13.66 -3.97
CA ALA A 109 2.28 -13.31 -4.63
C ALA A 109 2.84 -11.99 -4.09
N VAL A 110 4.17 -11.87 -4.05
CA VAL A 110 4.85 -10.63 -3.66
C VAL A 110 4.56 -9.54 -4.70
N GLY A 111 4.09 -8.39 -4.25
CA GLY A 111 3.67 -7.29 -5.14
C GLY A 111 2.17 -7.29 -5.46
N MET A 112 1.38 -8.14 -4.78
CA MET A 112 -0.09 -8.14 -4.82
C MET A 112 -0.69 -7.76 -3.46
N ASP A 113 0.11 -7.15 -2.59
CA ASP A 113 -0.29 -6.84 -1.22
C ASP A 113 -1.38 -5.76 -1.22
N THR A 114 -2.49 -6.04 -0.55
CA THR A 114 -3.63 -5.14 -0.40
C THR A 114 -4.03 -5.10 1.06
N GLU A 115 -4.10 -3.90 1.62
CA GLU A 115 -4.44 -3.65 3.01
C GLU A 115 -5.65 -2.71 3.06
N VAL A 116 -6.68 -3.09 3.82
CA VAL A 116 -7.95 -2.35 3.96
C VAL A 116 -8.17 -2.02 5.42
N VAL A 117 -8.40 -0.76 5.74
CA VAL A 117 -8.57 -0.28 7.10
C VAL A 117 -9.76 0.68 7.20
N SER A 118 -10.53 0.63 8.29
CA SER A 118 -11.53 1.66 8.59
C SER A 118 -10.84 2.99 8.92
N PHE A 119 -11.45 4.12 8.53
CA PHE A 119 -10.89 5.44 8.89
C PHE A 119 -10.73 5.59 10.41
N ALA A 120 -11.68 5.10 11.19
CA ALA A 120 -11.60 5.16 12.66
C ALA A 120 -10.38 4.40 13.22
N ALA A 121 -10.06 3.22 12.67
CA ALA A 121 -8.88 2.47 13.08
C ALA A 121 -7.58 3.14 12.63
N LEU A 122 -7.55 3.72 11.42
CA LEU A 122 -6.43 4.50 10.92
C LEU A 122 -6.19 5.76 11.77
N GLU A 123 -7.25 6.49 12.13
CA GLU A 123 -7.17 7.66 12.99
C GLU A 123 -6.64 7.31 14.38
N ARG A 124 -7.13 6.21 14.97
CA ARG A 124 -6.61 5.72 16.24
C ARG A 124 -5.14 5.33 16.14
N ALA A 125 -4.73 4.62 15.08
CA ALA A 125 -3.33 4.31 14.83
C ALA A 125 -2.48 5.58 14.68
N TRP A 126 -2.98 6.59 13.96
CA TRP A 126 -2.31 7.88 13.80
C TRP A 126 -2.05 8.59 15.13
N HIS A 127 -3.02 8.54 16.08
CA HIS A 127 -2.90 9.14 17.41
C HIS A 127 -1.97 8.36 18.36
N GLU A 128 -1.96 7.04 18.28
CA GLU A 128 -1.35 6.18 19.28
C GLU A 128 0.00 5.58 18.84
N ALA A 129 0.26 5.41 17.52
CA ALA A 129 1.51 4.85 17.00
C ALA A 129 2.68 5.85 17.16
N ALA A 130 3.73 5.41 17.88
CA ALA A 130 4.89 6.24 18.20
C ALA A 130 6.22 5.72 17.64
N GLU A 131 6.30 4.42 17.35
CA GLU A 131 7.54 3.81 16.90
C GLU A 131 7.78 4.14 15.41
N PRO A 132 9.04 4.38 15.00
CA PRO A 132 9.37 4.73 13.61
C PRO A 132 8.83 3.73 12.59
N PHE A 133 8.92 2.42 12.87
CA PHE A 133 8.42 1.39 11.94
C PHE A 133 6.89 1.40 11.79
N GLU A 134 6.15 1.79 12.84
CA GLU A 134 4.69 1.95 12.77
C GLU A 134 4.30 3.14 11.89
N ARG A 135 5.08 4.23 12.00
CA ARG A 135 4.87 5.45 11.20
C ARG A 135 5.25 5.26 9.73
N GLU A 136 6.34 4.53 9.45
CA GLU A 136 6.81 4.27 8.09
C GLU A 136 5.96 3.22 7.36
N HIS A 137 5.57 2.13 8.04
CA HIS A 137 4.84 1.03 7.40
C HIS A 137 3.32 1.14 7.53
N VAL A 138 2.79 2.14 8.25
CA VAL A 138 1.38 2.52 8.39
C VAL A 138 0.54 1.52 9.21
N MET A 139 0.54 0.24 8.86
CA MET A 139 -0.39 -0.76 9.42
C MET A 139 0.14 -1.57 10.62
N PRO A 140 1.45 -1.60 10.98
CA PRO A 140 1.94 -2.42 12.09
C PRO A 140 1.22 -2.19 13.40
N TYR A 141 0.88 -0.95 13.74
CA TYR A 141 0.14 -0.62 14.95
C TYR A 141 -1.21 -1.35 15.05
N LEU A 142 -1.82 -1.70 13.92
CA LEU A 142 -3.12 -2.37 13.88
C LEU A 142 -3.02 -3.86 14.25
N TYR A 143 -1.91 -4.53 13.91
CA TYR A 143 -1.79 -5.99 14.03
C TYR A 143 -0.67 -6.48 14.98
N ASP A 144 0.22 -5.62 15.45
CA ASP A 144 1.36 -6.01 16.31
C ASP A 144 0.92 -6.45 17.72
N MET A 145 -0.23 -5.97 18.21
CA MET A 145 -0.77 -6.35 19.51
C MET A 145 -2.13 -7.06 19.37
N PRO A 146 -2.18 -8.37 19.65
CA PRO A 146 -3.42 -9.13 19.57
C PRO A 146 -4.55 -8.54 20.44
N GLY A 147 -5.73 -8.38 19.83
CA GLY A 147 -6.93 -7.87 20.51
C GLY A 147 -7.05 -6.35 20.57
N ARG A 148 -6.06 -5.58 20.09
CA ARG A 148 -6.16 -4.11 19.98
C ARG A 148 -7.22 -3.70 18.97
N PHE A 149 -7.24 -4.38 17.83
CA PHE A 149 -8.21 -4.23 16.75
C PHE A 149 -8.75 -5.59 16.31
N LYS A 150 -9.90 -5.59 15.65
CA LYS A 150 -10.42 -6.77 14.98
C LYS A 150 -9.76 -6.88 13.60
N ILE A 151 -8.82 -7.80 13.46
CA ILE A 151 -8.10 -8.05 12.21
C ILE A 151 -8.63 -9.29 11.51
N SER A 152 -8.57 -9.31 10.18
CA SER A 152 -8.83 -10.50 9.37
C SER A 152 -7.81 -10.63 8.25
N VAL A 153 -7.63 -11.85 7.74
CA VAL A 153 -6.71 -12.13 6.64
C VAL A 153 -7.51 -12.71 5.47
N ALA A 154 -7.40 -12.07 4.32
CA ALA A 154 -8.05 -12.50 3.08
C ALA A 154 -7.11 -13.45 2.32
N ASP A 155 -6.89 -14.66 2.85
CA ASP A 155 -6.00 -15.66 2.27
C ASP A 155 -6.48 -16.17 0.90
N TRP A 156 -5.53 -16.62 0.09
CA TRP A 156 -5.80 -17.38 -1.12
C TRP A 156 -5.78 -18.88 -0.84
N GLU A 157 -6.68 -19.62 -1.49
CA GLU A 157 -6.65 -21.09 -1.45
C GLU A 157 -5.37 -21.65 -2.09
N LYS A 158 -4.95 -21.04 -3.20
CA LYS A 158 -3.72 -21.41 -3.91
C LYS A 158 -2.54 -20.59 -3.38
N ASP A 159 -1.47 -21.29 -3.02
CA ASP A 159 -0.22 -20.64 -2.60
C ASP A 159 0.56 -20.09 -3.80
N LEU A 160 0.60 -18.76 -3.90
CA LEU A 160 1.35 -18.00 -4.90
C LEU A 160 2.56 -17.27 -4.28
N SER A 161 2.88 -17.51 -3.00
CA SER A 161 3.93 -16.79 -2.26
C SER A 161 5.33 -16.90 -2.85
N HIS A 162 5.55 -17.92 -3.70
CA HIS A 162 6.80 -18.15 -4.41
C HIS A 162 6.99 -17.25 -5.64
N LEU A 163 5.95 -16.49 -6.05
CA LEU A 163 6.00 -15.57 -7.18
C LEU A 163 6.28 -14.15 -6.71
N ARG A 164 7.08 -13.42 -7.51
CA ARG A 164 7.46 -12.04 -7.24
C ARG A 164 7.08 -11.14 -8.41
N PHE A 165 6.29 -10.07 -8.10
CA PHE A 165 5.78 -9.08 -9.04
C PHE A 165 5.90 -7.63 -8.51
N THR A 166 6.80 -7.38 -7.54
CA THR A 166 7.17 -6.03 -7.09
C THR A 166 8.43 -5.54 -7.78
N VAL A 167 8.73 -4.25 -7.71
CA VAL A 167 9.90 -3.62 -8.33
C VAL A 167 10.71 -2.87 -7.27
N ASP A 168 11.64 -3.56 -6.63
CA ASP A 168 12.55 -3.00 -5.62
C ASP A 168 13.98 -2.81 -6.16
N THR A 169 14.34 -3.53 -7.23
CA THR A 169 15.69 -3.55 -7.80
C THR A 169 15.67 -3.31 -9.31
N PRO A 170 16.81 -2.96 -9.93
CA PRO A 170 16.90 -2.85 -11.39
C PRO A 170 16.49 -4.14 -12.12
N VAL A 171 16.79 -5.32 -11.56
CA VAL A 171 16.40 -6.61 -12.15
C VAL A 171 14.88 -6.79 -12.12
N ASP A 172 14.22 -6.39 -11.02
CA ASP A 172 12.75 -6.39 -10.96
C ASP A 172 12.16 -5.51 -12.06
N LEU A 173 12.75 -4.33 -12.31
CA LEU A 173 12.29 -3.41 -13.35
C LEU A 173 12.47 -3.99 -14.76
N GLU A 174 13.59 -4.68 -15.02
CA GLU A 174 13.81 -5.36 -16.29
C GLU A 174 12.74 -6.43 -16.53
N VAL A 175 12.48 -7.28 -15.52
CA VAL A 175 11.43 -8.31 -15.62
C VAL A 175 10.05 -7.67 -15.77
N ALA A 176 9.75 -6.60 -15.03
CA ALA A 176 8.48 -5.88 -15.16
C ALA A 176 8.26 -5.36 -16.59
N ASN A 177 9.30 -4.80 -17.22
CA ASN A 177 9.23 -4.36 -18.60
C ASN A 177 8.96 -5.52 -19.58
N LEU A 178 9.60 -6.68 -19.38
CA LEU A 178 9.35 -7.88 -20.19
C LEU A 178 7.91 -8.36 -20.06
N VAL A 179 7.38 -8.36 -18.82
CA VAL A 179 5.98 -8.73 -18.57
C VAL A 179 5.02 -7.76 -19.26
N TYR A 180 5.22 -6.45 -19.11
CA TYR A 180 4.37 -5.45 -19.77
C TYR A 180 4.43 -5.53 -21.29
N ALA A 181 5.62 -5.79 -21.87
CA ALA A 181 5.77 -6.01 -23.30
C ALA A 181 4.94 -7.21 -23.82
N GLN A 182 4.81 -8.29 -23.00
CA GLN A 182 3.96 -9.43 -23.33
C GLN A 182 2.48 -9.05 -23.46
N PHE A 183 2.05 -8.01 -22.75
CA PHE A 183 0.68 -7.48 -22.80
C PHE A 183 0.55 -6.22 -23.69
N ASN A 184 1.50 -5.94 -24.57
CA ASN A 184 1.52 -4.76 -25.46
C ASN A 184 1.39 -3.44 -24.66
N ASP A 185 2.04 -3.35 -23.51
CA ASP A 185 2.02 -2.21 -22.56
C ASP A 185 0.64 -1.82 -22.02
N ARG A 186 -0.36 -2.70 -22.12
CA ARG A 186 -1.69 -2.48 -21.55
C ARG A 186 -1.72 -2.78 -20.06
N ASP A 187 -2.70 -2.21 -19.35
CA ASP A 187 -2.94 -2.38 -17.91
C ASP A 187 -4.19 -3.21 -17.58
N ASP A 188 -4.85 -3.78 -18.60
CA ASP A 188 -6.16 -4.44 -18.47
C ASP A 188 -6.09 -5.97 -18.35
N PHE A 189 -4.91 -6.55 -18.27
CA PHE A 189 -4.74 -7.98 -18.00
C PHE A 189 -5.04 -8.32 -16.52
N THR A 190 -5.57 -9.50 -16.30
CA THR A 190 -5.92 -10.03 -14.97
C THR A 190 -4.73 -10.74 -14.32
N LEU A 191 -4.83 -11.04 -13.01
CA LEU A 191 -3.87 -11.94 -12.35
C LEU A 191 -3.80 -13.31 -13.04
N GLN A 192 -4.90 -13.83 -13.56
CA GLN A 192 -4.90 -15.11 -14.28
C GLN A 192 -4.10 -15.03 -15.59
N ASP A 193 -4.21 -13.94 -16.33
CA ASP A 193 -3.40 -13.69 -17.53
C ASP A 193 -1.92 -13.59 -17.17
N LEU A 194 -1.59 -12.88 -16.09
CA LEU A 194 -0.23 -12.74 -15.59
C LEU A 194 0.37 -14.10 -15.17
N LEU A 195 -0.39 -14.94 -14.47
CA LEU A 195 0.03 -16.27 -14.08
C LEU A 195 0.21 -17.18 -15.29
N ALA A 196 -0.66 -17.10 -16.30
CA ALA A 196 -0.54 -17.85 -17.54
C ALA A 196 0.71 -17.43 -18.34
N ALA A 197 0.97 -16.13 -18.44
CA ALA A 197 2.18 -15.61 -19.08
C ALA A 197 3.45 -16.03 -18.32
N ASN A 198 3.44 -15.93 -16.98
CA ASN A 198 4.56 -16.36 -16.15
C ASN A 198 4.87 -17.86 -16.29
N ALA A 199 3.85 -18.70 -16.45
CA ALA A 199 4.05 -20.13 -16.68
C ALA A 199 4.71 -20.42 -18.05
N GLN A 200 4.48 -19.57 -19.05
CA GLN A 200 5.14 -19.65 -20.37
C GLN A 200 6.57 -19.08 -20.35
N HIS A 201 6.89 -18.24 -19.37
CA HIS A 201 8.17 -17.55 -19.23
C HIS A 201 8.83 -17.80 -17.85
N PRO A 202 9.16 -19.05 -17.49
CA PRO A 202 9.71 -19.38 -16.17
C PRO A 202 11.03 -18.66 -15.86
N GLN A 203 11.74 -18.19 -16.88
CA GLN A 203 12.95 -17.39 -16.73
C GLN A 203 12.72 -16.06 -15.99
N TRP A 204 11.51 -15.50 -15.99
CA TRP A 204 11.21 -14.28 -15.23
C TRP A 204 11.44 -14.48 -13.73
N GLN A 205 10.83 -15.53 -13.16
CA GLN A 205 11.03 -15.84 -11.74
C GLN A 205 12.46 -16.33 -11.44
N ALA A 206 13.09 -17.02 -12.39
CA ALA A 206 14.48 -17.47 -12.22
C ALA A 206 15.46 -16.28 -12.10
N GLN A 207 15.25 -15.19 -12.82
CA GLN A 207 16.05 -13.95 -12.69
C GLN A 207 15.85 -13.29 -11.34
N LEU A 208 14.68 -13.41 -10.71
CA LEU A 208 14.32 -12.80 -9.44
C LEU A 208 14.71 -13.64 -8.21
N ALA A 209 15.12 -14.90 -8.39
CA ALA A 209 15.38 -15.85 -7.30
C ALA A 209 16.48 -15.40 -6.31
N GLY A 210 17.35 -14.48 -6.70
CA GLY A 210 18.42 -13.94 -5.84
C GLY A 210 18.06 -12.64 -5.10
N VAL A 211 16.88 -12.07 -5.35
CA VAL A 211 16.46 -10.79 -4.75
C VAL A 211 15.98 -11.02 -3.34
N LYS A 212 16.61 -10.35 -2.36
CA LYS A 212 16.20 -10.39 -0.96
C LYS A 212 15.15 -9.30 -0.69
N HIS A 213 14.13 -9.64 0.09
CA HIS A 213 13.18 -8.65 0.63
C HIS A 213 13.82 -7.91 1.80
N LYS A 214 13.48 -6.62 1.94
CA LYS A 214 13.79 -5.87 3.16
C LYS A 214 13.00 -6.43 4.35
N ASP A 215 13.62 -6.40 5.53
CA ASP A 215 12.93 -6.71 6.79
C ASP A 215 11.96 -5.59 7.16
N LEU A 216 10.84 -5.93 7.80
CA LEU A 216 9.84 -4.96 8.29
C LEU A 216 10.45 -3.94 9.27
N PHE A 217 11.49 -4.33 10.02
CA PHE A 217 12.17 -3.47 10.98
C PHE A 217 13.35 -2.67 10.38
N GLU A 218 13.66 -2.88 9.09
CA GLU A 218 14.62 -2.04 8.36
C GLU A 218 13.97 -0.71 7.96
N VAL A 219 13.82 0.19 8.94
CA VAL A 219 13.36 1.56 8.72
C VAL A 219 14.51 2.50 8.38
N ASP A 220 14.19 3.63 7.76
CA ASP A 220 15.19 4.68 7.56
C ASP A 220 15.67 5.20 8.92
N HIS A 221 16.97 5.02 9.22
CA HIS A 221 17.58 5.44 10.48
C HIS A 221 17.50 6.95 10.76
N ARG A 222 17.09 7.75 9.78
CA ARG A 222 16.81 9.18 9.92
C ARG A 222 15.41 9.45 10.48
N ALA A 223 14.49 8.47 10.40
CA ALA A 223 13.18 8.56 11.03
C ALA A 223 13.32 8.66 12.55
N LYS A 224 12.63 9.62 13.16
CA LYS A 224 12.66 9.86 14.61
C LYS A 224 11.39 9.31 15.26
N LYS A 225 11.53 8.81 16.49
CA LYS A 225 10.39 8.46 17.32
C LYS A 225 9.55 9.72 17.58
N LEU A 226 8.25 9.64 17.33
CA LEU A 226 7.33 10.75 17.62
C LEU A 226 7.07 10.86 19.12
N ASP A 227 7.10 12.10 19.62
CA ASP A 227 6.56 12.44 20.94
C ASP A 227 5.05 12.66 20.81
N ILE A 228 4.27 11.67 21.26
CA ILE A 228 2.79 11.70 21.17
C ILE A 228 2.19 12.91 21.90
N GLY A 229 2.89 13.47 22.88
CA GLY A 229 2.46 14.68 23.59
C GLY A 229 2.37 15.93 22.70
N GLN A 230 3.13 16.00 21.61
CA GLN A 230 3.12 17.15 20.68
C GLN A 230 2.05 17.06 19.60
N THR A 231 1.48 15.87 19.36
CA THR A 231 0.44 15.67 18.33
C THR A 231 -0.91 16.25 18.78
N ALA A 232 -1.18 16.28 20.08
CA ALA A 232 -2.42 16.83 20.63
C ALA A 232 -2.55 18.35 20.46
N GLU A 233 -1.42 19.08 20.50
CA GLU A 233 -1.41 20.54 20.36
C GLU A 233 -1.60 21.05 18.91
N ARG A 234 -1.38 20.19 17.90
CA ARG A 234 -1.53 20.57 16.48
C ARG A 234 -2.98 20.66 15.99
N ASN A 235 -3.95 20.19 16.78
CA ASN A 235 -5.36 20.07 16.39
C ASN A 235 -6.33 20.99 17.15
N GLU A 236 -5.87 21.93 17.97
CA GLU A 236 -6.77 22.98 18.49
C GLU A 236 -7.01 24.02 17.39
N PRO A 237 -8.29 24.31 17.05
CA PRO A 237 -8.60 25.41 16.14
C PRO A 237 -8.11 26.72 16.78
N PRO A 238 -7.67 27.70 15.98
CA PRO A 238 -7.22 28.99 16.50
C PRO A 238 -8.34 29.59 17.38
N HIS A 239 -8.03 29.86 18.63
CA HIS A 239 -8.93 30.58 19.51
C HIS A 239 -9.21 31.95 18.88
N ASP A 240 -10.45 32.17 18.44
CA ASP A 240 -10.95 33.49 18.07
C ASP A 240 -10.81 34.38 19.30
N SER A 241 -9.81 35.23 19.26
CA SER A 241 -9.64 36.32 20.24
C SER A 241 -10.70 37.38 19.91
N GLN A 242 -11.65 37.52 20.80
CA GLN A 242 -12.58 38.64 20.82
C GLN A 242 -11.86 39.95 21.05
#